data_d356a2a13a3c530c60c956461cc6f633
#
_entry.id   d356a2a13a3c530c60c956461cc6f633
#
_cell.length_a   1.000
_cell.length_b   1.000
_cell.length_c   1.000
_cell.angle_alpha   90.00
_cell.angle_beta   90.00
_cell.angle_gamma   90.00
#
_symmetry.space_group_name_H-M   'P 1'
#
loop_
_entity.id
_entity.type
_entity.pdbx_description
1 polymer ?
#
loop_
_entity_poly.entity_id
_entity_poly.type
_entity_poly.pdbx_seq_one_letter_code
_entity_poly.pdbx_strand_id
1 'polypeptide(L)'
;MGNPVEDYVDCYQNLANAIVLQAVRDYEAVLRRLMRNPCNQDAQREKKRLERFFFSQWYGVLTDLDPHRLISGVMKQVRIKEDERRKKEQEKLRRKEEAEERQMIDTLFQLLNEVGAVILLEDIRRLQTG
;
A
#
# COMPACT_ATOMS: atom_id res chain seq x y z
N MET A 1 36.52 24.78 -16.53
CA MET A 1 35.70 25.65 -15.67
C MET A 1 34.42 26.00 -16.39
N GLY A 2 33.27 25.68 -15.78
CA GLY A 2 31.95 25.94 -16.34
C GLY A 2 31.65 27.44 -16.48
N ASN A 3 30.86 27.81 -17.48
CA ASN A 3 30.36 29.17 -17.67
C ASN A 3 29.38 29.47 -16.50
N PRO A 4 29.51 30.61 -15.77
CA PRO A 4 28.59 30.96 -14.67
C PRO A 4 27.12 30.99 -15.08
N VAL A 5 26.81 31.31 -16.34
CA VAL A 5 25.45 31.31 -16.87
C VAL A 5 24.89 29.88 -16.95
N GLU A 6 25.69 28.90 -17.32
CA GLU A 6 25.29 27.48 -17.35
C GLU A 6 25.01 26.97 -15.95
N ASP A 7 25.82 27.33 -14.95
CA ASP A 7 25.61 26.96 -13.56
C ASP A 7 24.27 27.51 -13.03
N TYR A 8 23.90 28.74 -13.37
CA TYR A 8 22.62 29.34 -13.00
C TYR A 8 21.44 28.63 -13.68
N VAL A 9 21.58 28.28 -14.96
CA VAL A 9 20.52 27.55 -15.69
C VAL A 9 20.32 26.17 -15.09
N ASP A 10 21.38 25.45 -14.77
CA ASP A 10 21.30 24.12 -14.13
C ASP A 10 20.68 24.19 -12.76
N CYS A 11 21.05 25.17 -11.93
CA CYS A 11 20.42 25.37 -10.61
C CYS A 11 18.91 25.68 -10.72
N TYR A 12 18.54 26.54 -11.67
CA TYR A 12 17.15 26.88 -11.93
C TYR A 12 16.37 25.66 -12.39
N GLN A 13 16.91 24.88 -13.33
CA GLN A 13 16.28 23.66 -13.83
C GLN A 13 16.10 22.61 -12.72
N ASN A 14 17.10 22.44 -11.87
CA ASN A 14 17.02 21.54 -10.73
C ASN A 14 15.94 21.96 -9.74
N LEU A 15 15.81 23.26 -9.48
CA LEU A 15 14.76 23.80 -8.62
C LEU A 15 13.38 23.60 -9.24
N ALA A 16 13.22 23.89 -10.53
CA ALA A 16 11.98 23.68 -11.25
C ALA A 16 11.53 22.21 -11.21
N ASN A 17 12.45 21.29 -11.46
CA ASN A 17 12.19 19.86 -11.38
C ASN A 17 11.79 19.43 -9.97
N ALA A 18 12.45 19.97 -8.94
CA ALA A 18 12.14 19.67 -7.55
C ALA A 18 10.72 20.13 -7.17
N ILE A 19 10.29 21.30 -7.63
CA ILE A 19 8.94 21.83 -7.39
C ILE A 19 7.89 20.93 -8.03
N VAL A 20 8.09 20.55 -9.29
CA VAL A 20 7.18 19.66 -10.01
C VAL A 20 7.13 18.27 -9.36
N LEU A 21 8.27 17.72 -8.98
CA LEU A 21 8.37 16.42 -8.33
C LEU A 21 7.65 16.42 -6.96
N GLN A 22 7.81 17.50 -6.19
CA GLN A 22 7.11 17.61 -4.90
C GLN A 22 5.59 17.65 -5.09
N ALA A 23 5.12 18.40 -6.08
CA ALA A 23 3.69 18.43 -6.41
C ALA A 23 3.16 17.05 -6.84
N VAL A 24 3.94 16.30 -7.59
CA VAL A 24 3.59 14.91 -7.98
C VAL A 24 3.50 14.01 -6.76
N ARG A 25 4.44 14.08 -5.84
CA ARG A 25 4.42 13.31 -4.59
C ARG A 25 3.21 13.65 -3.73
N ASP A 26 2.91 14.93 -3.60
CA ASP A 26 1.74 15.40 -2.86
C ASP A 26 0.45 14.89 -3.51
N TYR A 27 0.38 14.90 -4.83
CA TYR A 27 -0.76 14.39 -5.58
C TYR A 27 -0.94 12.88 -5.41
N GLU A 28 0.14 12.12 -5.47
CA GLU A 28 0.13 10.68 -5.16
C GLU A 28 -0.45 10.40 -3.77
N ALA A 29 0.02 11.13 -2.77
CA ALA A 29 -0.43 10.97 -1.38
C ALA A 29 -1.93 11.26 -1.24
N VAL A 30 -2.41 12.32 -1.88
CA VAL A 30 -3.83 12.70 -1.89
C VAL A 30 -4.69 11.65 -2.57
N LEU A 31 -4.26 11.13 -3.71
CA LEU A 31 -4.98 10.08 -4.43
C LEU A 31 -5.09 8.79 -3.61
N ARG A 32 -4.04 8.41 -2.89
CA ARG A 32 -4.08 7.27 -1.97
C ARG A 32 -5.09 7.46 -0.85
N ARG A 33 -5.12 8.66 -0.26
CA ARG A 33 -6.10 9.00 0.78
C ARG A 33 -7.53 8.92 0.26
N LEU A 34 -7.77 9.40 -0.96
CA LEU A 34 -9.08 9.34 -1.60
C LEU A 34 -9.49 7.91 -1.99
N MET A 35 -8.54 7.06 -2.36
CA MET A 35 -8.83 5.65 -2.62
C MET A 35 -9.29 4.91 -1.35
N ARG A 36 -8.75 5.29 -0.19
CA ARG A 36 -9.13 4.72 1.11
C ARG A 36 -10.42 5.31 1.64
N ASN A 37 -10.60 6.61 1.47
CA ASN A 37 -11.78 7.35 1.92
C ASN A 37 -12.19 8.39 0.87
N PRO A 38 -13.07 8.02 -0.09
CA PRO A 38 -13.53 8.93 -1.14
C PRO A 38 -14.26 10.18 -0.62
N CYS A 39 -14.81 10.11 0.60
CA CYS A 39 -15.55 11.20 1.22
C CYS A 39 -14.65 12.17 2.00
N ASN A 40 -13.35 12.01 2.00
CA ASN A 40 -12.42 12.91 2.69
C ASN A 40 -12.39 14.26 1.98
N GLN A 41 -13.04 15.24 2.59
CA GLN A 41 -13.18 16.59 2.02
C GLN A 41 -11.84 17.33 1.95
N ASP A 42 -10.98 17.16 2.94
CA ASP A 42 -9.66 17.78 2.94
C ASP A 42 -8.80 17.28 1.79
N ALA A 43 -8.83 15.96 1.56
CA ALA A 43 -8.13 15.36 0.43
C ALA A 43 -8.72 15.82 -0.92
N GLN A 44 -10.02 15.99 -1.03
CA GLN A 44 -10.65 16.51 -2.24
C GLN A 44 -10.22 17.96 -2.53
N ARG A 45 -10.14 18.81 -1.51
CA ARG A 45 -9.67 20.20 -1.64
C ARG A 45 -8.19 20.24 -2.06
N GLU A 46 -7.37 19.42 -1.44
CA GLU A 46 -5.95 19.30 -1.76
C GLU A 46 -5.75 18.85 -3.21
N LYS A 47 -6.52 17.87 -3.65
CA LYS A 47 -6.52 17.38 -5.03
C LYS A 47 -6.82 18.52 -6.02
N LYS A 48 -7.87 19.30 -5.76
CA LYS A 48 -8.24 20.43 -6.60
C LYS A 48 -7.14 21.50 -6.63
N ARG A 49 -6.52 21.76 -5.48
CA ARG A 49 -5.43 22.74 -5.37
C ARG A 49 -4.24 22.32 -6.23
N LEU A 50 -3.85 21.05 -6.15
CA LEU A 50 -2.75 20.50 -6.94
C LEU A 50 -3.07 20.46 -8.44
N GLU A 51 -4.29 20.13 -8.81
CA GLU A 51 -4.72 20.16 -10.21
C GLU A 51 -4.68 21.59 -10.77
N ARG A 52 -5.07 22.60 -10.00
CA ARG A 52 -4.92 24.01 -10.41
C ARG A 52 -3.45 24.36 -10.66
N PHE A 53 -2.55 23.88 -9.84
CA PHE A 53 -1.10 24.07 -10.06
C PHE A 53 -0.66 23.43 -11.36
N PHE A 54 -1.03 22.17 -11.64
CA PHE A 54 -0.65 21.46 -12.86
C PHE A 54 -1.17 22.13 -14.12
N PHE A 55 -2.31 22.78 -14.09
CA PHE A 55 -2.90 23.50 -15.22
C PHE A 55 -2.60 25.00 -15.21
N SER A 56 -1.75 25.48 -14.31
CA SER A 56 -1.36 26.88 -14.24
C SER A 56 -0.31 27.24 -15.29
N GLN A 57 -0.23 28.52 -15.59
CA GLN A 57 0.85 29.03 -16.46
C GLN A 57 2.22 28.80 -15.85
N TRP A 58 2.32 28.88 -14.52
CA TRP A 58 3.59 28.65 -13.83
C TRP A 58 4.11 27.24 -14.03
N TYR A 59 3.25 26.24 -14.00
CA TYR A 59 3.64 24.87 -14.34
C TYR A 59 4.30 24.80 -15.72
N GLY A 60 3.73 25.47 -16.72
CA GLY A 60 4.29 25.54 -18.07
C GLY A 60 5.67 26.21 -18.13
N VAL A 61 5.97 27.12 -17.21
CA VAL A 61 7.31 27.72 -17.07
C VAL A 61 8.30 26.74 -16.46
N LEU A 62 7.84 25.92 -15.53
CA LEU A 62 8.69 24.96 -14.79
C LEU A 62 9.04 23.72 -15.61
N THR A 63 8.18 23.27 -16.49
CA THR A 63 8.36 22.03 -17.25
C THR A 63 7.55 22.03 -18.56
N ASP A 64 8.05 21.32 -19.55
CA ASP A 64 7.37 21.07 -20.82
C ASP A 64 6.47 19.80 -20.78
N LEU A 65 6.44 19.08 -19.67
CA LEU A 65 5.61 17.87 -19.54
C LEU A 65 4.13 18.23 -19.64
N ASP A 66 3.40 17.51 -20.48
CA ASP A 66 1.95 17.66 -20.60
C ASP A 66 1.28 17.30 -19.26
N PRO A 67 0.55 18.25 -18.64
CA PRO A 67 -0.09 18.01 -17.36
C PRO A 67 -1.15 16.89 -17.42
N HIS A 68 -1.85 16.72 -18.52
CA HIS A 68 -2.81 15.64 -18.70
C HIS A 68 -2.15 14.26 -18.66
N ARG A 69 -1.01 14.12 -19.34
CA ARG A 69 -0.23 12.88 -19.32
C ARG A 69 0.35 12.61 -17.94
N LEU A 70 0.85 13.64 -17.29
CA LEU A 70 1.40 13.53 -15.94
C LEU A 70 0.36 13.04 -14.96
N ILE A 71 -0.80 13.68 -14.91
CA ILE A 71 -1.90 13.32 -14.01
C ILE A 71 -2.40 11.90 -14.31
N SER A 72 -2.60 11.56 -15.56
CA SER A 72 -3.03 10.21 -15.96
C SER A 72 -2.01 9.15 -15.55
N GLY A 73 -0.73 9.43 -15.73
CA GLY A 73 0.36 8.54 -15.31
C GLY A 73 0.41 8.34 -13.80
N VAL A 74 0.27 9.40 -13.04
CA VAL A 74 0.24 9.36 -11.57
C VAL A 74 -0.97 8.56 -11.07
N MET A 75 -2.15 8.82 -11.60
CA MET A 75 -3.37 8.07 -11.25
C MET A 75 -3.21 6.58 -11.52
N LYS A 76 -2.65 6.23 -12.66
CA LYS A 76 -2.41 4.83 -13.02
C LYS A 76 -1.43 4.17 -12.06
N GLN A 77 -0.32 4.84 -11.74
CA GLN A 77 0.68 4.32 -10.81
C GLN A 77 0.12 4.13 -9.40
N VAL A 78 -0.64 5.08 -8.92
CA VAL A 78 -1.29 4.99 -7.60
C VAL A 78 -2.26 3.81 -7.55
N ARG A 79 -3.05 3.64 -8.61
CA ARG A 79 -3.99 2.51 -8.72
C ARG A 79 -3.28 1.17 -8.69
N ILE A 80 -2.21 1.02 -9.47
CA ILE A 80 -1.40 -0.20 -9.51
C ILE A 80 -0.80 -0.49 -8.14
N LYS A 81 -0.19 0.49 -7.49
CA LYS A 81 0.42 0.34 -6.17
C LYS A 81 -0.60 -0.02 -5.09
N GLU A 82 -1.78 0.59 -5.11
CA GLU A 82 -2.85 0.27 -4.16
C GLU A 82 -3.42 -1.14 -4.39
N ASP A 83 -3.57 -1.57 -5.62
CA ASP A 83 -4.00 -2.94 -5.93
C ASP A 83 -2.97 -3.97 -5.45
N GLU A 84 -1.69 -3.71 -5.67
CA GLU A 84 -0.59 -4.55 -5.15
C GLU A 84 -0.60 -4.61 -3.62
N ARG A 85 -0.80 -3.48 -2.97
CA ARG A 85 -0.89 -3.40 -1.51
C ARG A 85 -2.06 -4.22 -0.98
N ARG A 86 -3.24 -4.10 -1.59
CA ARG A 86 -4.43 -4.89 -1.23
C ARG A 86 -4.19 -6.38 -1.40
N LYS A 87 -3.56 -6.79 -2.49
CA LYS A 87 -3.21 -8.20 -2.72
C LYS A 87 -2.26 -8.72 -1.65
N LYS A 88 -1.24 -7.94 -1.28
CA LYS A 88 -0.30 -8.30 -0.21
C LYS A 88 -0.99 -8.41 1.15
N GLU A 89 -1.89 -7.49 1.47
CA GLU A 89 -2.66 -7.54 2.73
C GLU A 89 -3.59 -8.75 2.77
N GLN A 90 -4.29 -9.04 1.68
CA GLN A 90 -5.14 -10.22 1.57
C GLN A 90 -4.33 -11.51 1.72
N GLU A 91 -3.16 -11.58 1.10
CA GLU A 91 -2.27 -12.73 1.21
C GLU A 91 -1.76 -12.92 2.65
N LYS A 92 -1.39 -11.84 3.34
CA LYS A 92 -1.00 -11.88 4.75
C LYS A 92 -2.15 -12.38 5.63
N LEU A 93 -3.35 -11.88 5.39
CA LEU A 93 -4.54 -12.28 6.14
C LEU A 93 -4.85 -13.75 5.92
N ARG A 94 -4.80 -14.21 4.66
CA ARG A 94 -5.01 -15.62 4.30
C ARG A 94 -3.99 -16.53 4.99
N ARG A 95 -2.71 -16.16 4.99
CA ARG A 95 -1.65 -16.92 5.66
C ARG A 95 -1.87 -16.97 7.17
N LYS A 96 -2.29 -15.86 7.76
CA LYS A 96 -2.60 -15.79 9.18
C LYS A 96 -3.79 -16.71 9.54
N GLU A 97 -4.86 -16.66 8.76
CA GLU A 97 -6.03 -17.51 8.93
C GLU A 97 -5.66 -18.99 8.78
N GLU A 98 -4.86 -19.33 7.77
CA GLU A 98 -4.38 -20.70 7.57
C GLU A 98 -3.51 -21.17 8.74
N ALA A 99 -2.63 -20.31 9.26
CA ALA A 99 -1.79 -20.63 10.40
C ALA A 99 -2.61 -20.85 11.67
N GLU A 100 -3.61 -20.01 11.93
CA GLU A 100 -4.54 -20.16 13.06
C GLU A 100 -5.37 -21.45 12.93
N GLU A 101 -5.82 -21.76 11.72
CA GLU A 101 -6.57 -22.98 11.43
C GLU A 101 -5.72 -24.23 11.65
N ARG A 102 -4.47 -24.24 11.18
CA ARG A 102 -3.51 -25.33 11.44
C ARG A 102 -3.26 -25.52 12.92
N GLN A 103 -3.07 -24.43 13.65
CA GLN A 103 -2.85 -24.47 15.09
C GLN A 103 -4.08 -25.04 15.82
N MET A 104 -5.27 -24.67 15.40
CA MET A 104 -6.52 -25.19 15.92
C MET A 104 -6.64 -26.70 15.65
N ILE A 105 -6.34 -27.14 14.44
CA ILE A 105 -6.34 -28.56 14.04
C ILE A 105 -5.34 -29.34 14.88
N ASP A 106 -4.11 -28.85 15.02
CA ASP A 106 -3.05 -29.48 15.83
C ASP A 106 -3.48 -29.60 17.30
N THR A 107 -4.11 -28.57 17.86
CA THR A 107 -4.64 -28.59 19.22
C THR A 107 -5.74 -29.63 19.37
N LEU A 108 -6.66 -29.71 18.40
CA LEU A 108 -7.74 -30.72 18.38
C LEU A 108 -7.18 -32.13 18.30
N PHE A 109 -6.20 -32.38 17.44
CA PHE A 109 -5.53 -33.68 17.35
C PHE A 109 -4.84 -34.06 18.64
N GLN A 110 -4.17 -33.11 19.27
CA GLN A 110 -3.51 -33.31 20.55
C GLN A 110 -4.50 -33.69 21.66
N LEU A 111 -5.64 -32.96 21.72
CA LEU A 111 -6.72 -33.28 22.68
C LEU A 111 -7.35 -34.64 22.40
N LEU A 112 -7.59 -34.98 21.13
CA LEU A 112 -8.13 -36.26 20.73
C LEU A 112 -7.19 -37.43 21.10
N ASN A 113 -5.89 -37.24 20.89
CA ASN A 113 -4.89 -38.21 21.29
C ASN A 113 -4.83 -38.41 22.80
N GLU A 114 -4.92 -37.35 23.60
CA GLU A 114 -4.99 -37.43 25.05
C GLU A 114 -6.24 -38.16 25.52
N VAL A 115 -7.41 -37.81 24.99
CA VAL A 115 -8.68 -38.48 25.30
C VAL A 115 -8.65 -39.93 24.82
N GLY A 116 -8.14 -40.20 23.64
CA GLY A 116 -7.98 -41.55 23.10
C GLY A 116 -7.08 -42.42 23.96
N ALA A 117 -5.93 -41.88 24.40
CA ALA A 117 -5.03 -42.57 25.30
C ALA A 117 -5.69 -42.88 26.66
N VAL A 118 -6.45 -41.98 27.23
CA VAL A 118 -7.21 -42.20 28.49
C VAL A 118 -8.28 -43.29 28.30
N ILE A 119 -9.01 -43.26 27.21
CA ILE A 119 -10.02 -44.30 26.88
C ILE A 119 -9.35 -45.66 26.72
N LEU A 120 -8.25 -45.77 26.02
CA LEU A 120 -7.52 -47.00 25.85
C LEU A 120 -6.99 -47.55 27.17
N LEU A 121 -6.49 -46.74 28.07
CA LEU A 121 -6.01 -47.11 29.37
C LEU A 121 -7.16 -47.64 30.25
N GLU A 122 -8.33 -47.02 30.21
CA GLU A 122 -9.53 -47.47 30.93
C GLU A 122 -10.03 -48.83 30.39
N ASP A 123 -10.06 -49.00 29.08
CA ASP A 123 -10.43 -50.27 28.44
C ASP A 123 -9.46 -51.40 28.81
N ILE A 124 -8.17 -51.13 28.85
CA ILE A 124 -7.15 -52.10 29.31
C ILE A 124 -7.38 -52.48 30.79
N ARG A 125 -7.67 -51.51 31.64
CA ARG A 125 -7.99 -51.76 33.06
C ARG A 125 -9.23 -52.63 33.21
N ARG A 126 -10.29 -52.37 32.43
CA ARG A 126 -11.51 -53.20 32.44
C ARG A 126 -11.22 -54.62 32.00
N LEU A 127 -10.36 -54.81 31.03
CA LEU A 127 -9.96 -56.15 30.57
C LEU A 127 -9.13 -56.93 31.62
N GLN A 128 -8.33 -56.20 32.44
CA GLN A 128 -7.56 -56.80 33.51
C GLN A 128 -8.35 -57.17 34.76
N THR A 129 -9.49 -56.52 34.99
CA THR A 129 -10.34 -56.73 36.18
C THR A 129 -11.52 -57.69 35.92
N GLY A 130 -11.67 -58.12 34.67
CA GLY A 130 -12.62 -59.13 34.27
C GLY A 130 -12.04 -60.50 34.25
#